data_c32003c7b113f50f3e789f3eea9c7957
#
_entry.id   c32003c7b113f50f3e789f3eea9c7957
#
_cell.length_a   1.000
_cell.length_b   1.000
_cell.length_c   1.000
_cell.angle_alpha   90.00
_cell.angle_beta   90.00
_cell.angle_gamma   90.00
#
_symmetry.space_group_name_H-M   'P 1'
#
loop_
_entity.id
_entity.type
_entity.pdbx_description
1 polymer ?
#
loop_
_entity_poly.entity_id
_entity_poly.type
_entity_poly.pdbx_seq_one_letter_code
_entity_poly.pdbx_strand_id
1 'polypeptide(L)'
;MKTLIKYSITAAAFCLACGAGRAAAQQQGKAPKQYDVAAYVYPAYASDDPRLRPFWPMGIGEWETVMTMQQRNPGHYWDRKPLWGYVNEADPAVMSMEIEQATRHGVNVFIFDWYWYDGRPFMETTLDNGFLKAGNVDKMRFYLM
;
A
#
# COMPACT_ATOMS: atom_id res chain seq x y z
N MET A 1 24.61 -61.89 -50.77
CA MET A 1 23.46 -61.22 -51.41
C MET A 1 23.76 -59.70 -51.34
N LYS A 2 23.93 -59.09 -52.52
CA LYS A 2 24.35 -57.70 -52.71
C LYS A 2 23.10 -56.82 -52.79
N THR A 3 22.99 -55.79 -51.96
CA THR A 3 21.94 -54.79 -52.11
C THR A 3 22.58 -53.43 -52.41
N LEU A 4 22.21 -52.92 -53.57
CA LEU A 4 22.67 -51.68 -54.17
C LEU A 4 22.04 -50.42 -53.43
N ILE A 5 22.87 -49.48 -53.04
CA ILE A 5 22.45 -48.20 -52.56
C ILE A 5 22.40 -47.22 -53.76
N LYS A 6 21.21 -46.73 -54.08
CA LYS A 6 21.00 -45.66 -55.07
C LYS A 6 21.12 -44.27 -54.40
N TYR A 7 22.11 -43.47 -54.85
CA TYR A 7 22.20 -42.06 -54.51
C TYR A 7 21.37 -41.24 -55.49
N SER A 8 20.44 -40.49 -54.97
CA SER A 8 19.70 -39.46 -55.72
C SER A 8 20.29 -38.08 -55.41
N ILE A 9 20.86 -37.46 -56.43
CA ILE A 9 21.40 -36.10 -56.35
C ILE A 9 20.27 -35.16 -56.74
N THR A 10 19.76 -34.39 -55.80
CA THR A 10 18.81 -33.31 -56.04
C THR A 10 19.57 -31.96 -55.93
N ALA A 11 19.68 -31.28 -57.09
CA ALA A 11 20.27 -29.94 -57.15
C ALA A 11 19.35 -28.92 -56.45
N ALA A 12 19.85 -28.29 -55.41
CA ALA A 12 19.17 -27.16 -54.76
C ALA A 12 19.62 -25.84 -55.41
N ALA A 13 18.68 -25.17 -56.05
CA ALA A 13 18.87 -23.84 -56.57
C ALA A 13 18.98 -22.83 -55.44
N PHE A 14 20.10 -22.11 -55.41
CA PHE A 14 20.38 -21.07 -54.44
C PHE A 14 19.76 -19.73 -54.96
N CYS A 15 18.57 -19.37 -54.41
CA CYS A 15 18.00 -18.03 -54.61
C CYS A 15 18.58 -17.07 -53.62
N LEU A 16 19.49 -16.19 -54.04
CA LEU A 16 19.89 -15.01 -53.27
C LEU A 16 18.74 -13.98 -53.30
N ALA A 17 17.92 -13.95 -52.27
CA ALA A 17 17.05 -12.83 -52.01
C ALA A 17 17.78 -11.82 -51.07
N CYS A 18 18.26 -10.73 -51.70
CA CYS A 18 18.71 -9.56 -50.93
C CYS A 18 17.49 -8.87 -50.27
N GLY A 19 17.15 -9.34 -49.09
CA GLY A 19 16.21 -8.69 -48.20
C GLY A 19 16.92 -7.58 -47.44
N ALA A 20 16.67 -6.31 -47.82
CA ALA A 20 17.03 -5.18 -47.03
C ALA A 20 16.28 -5.21 -45.71
N GLY A 21 16.87 -5.83 -44.72
CA GLY A 21 16.37 -5.84 -43.33
C GLY A 21 16.43 -4.43 -42.78
N ARG A 22 15.29 -3.72 -42.77
CA ARG A 22 15.10 -2.56 -41.93
C ARG A 22 15.26 -3.03 -40.51
N ALA A 23 16.39 -2.70 -39.87
CA ALA A 23 16.54 -2.79 -38.41
C ALA A 23 15.54 -1.81 -37.81
N ALA A 24 14.38 -2.30 -37.41
CA ALA A 24 13.48 -1.57 -36.56
C ALA A 24 14.23 -1.41 -35.21
N ALA A 25 14.76 -0.22 -34.99
CA ALA A 25 15.26 0.16 -33.67
C ALA A 25 14.08 -0.02 -32.69
N GLN A 26 14.09 -1.09 -31.95
CA GLN A 26 13.21 -1.23 -30.78
C GLN A 26 13.58 -0.08 -29.85
N GLN A 27 12.74 0.96 -29.86
CA GLN A 27 12.73 1.92 -28.78
C GLN A 27 12.42 1.12 -27.51
N GLN A 28 13.46 0.82 -26.75
CA GLN A 28 13.29 0.35 -25.36
C GLN A 28 12.53 1.46 -24.64
N GLY A 29 11.21 1.31 -24.56
CA GLY A 29 10.35 2.18 -23.79
C GLY A 29 10.91 2.19 -22.37
N LYS A 30 11.33 3.36 -21.91
CA LYS A 30 11.77 3.57 -20.54
C LYS A 30 10.66 3.03 -19.64
N ALA A 31 10.98 2.06 -18.78
CA ALA A 31 10.00 1.50 -17.84
C ALA A 31 9.26 2.66 -17.14
N PRO A 32 7.95 2.58 -16.99
CA PRO A 32 7.19 3.64 -16.34
C PRO A 32 7.83 3.94 -14.98
N LYS A 33 8.08 5.21 -14.70
CA LYS A 33 8.62 5.60 -13.40
C LYS A 33 7.59 5.18 -12.35
N GLN A 34 7.99 4.29 -11.46
CA GLN A 34 7.20 3.94 -10.28
C GLN A 34 7.44 5.04 -9.25
N TYR A 35 6.39 5.75 -8.90
CA TYR A 35 6.43 6.75 -7.84
C TYR A 35 6.03 6.09 -6.52
N ASP A 36 6.59 6.60 -5.43
CA ASP A 36 6.08 6.32 -4.11
C ASP A 36 4.99 7.34 -3.79
N VAL A 37 3.83 6.82 -3.47
CA VAL A 37 2.70 7.62 -3.00
C VAL A 37 2.54 7.32 -1.52
N ALA A 38 2.79 8.32 -0.70
CA ALA A 38 2.78 8.19 0.75
C ALA A 38 1.55 8.87 1.36
N ALA A 39 1.00 8.26 2.40
CA ALA A 39 -0.01 8.83 3.25
C ALA A 39 0.51 8.94 4.69
N TYR A 40 0.23 10.06 5.35
CA TYR A 40 0.47 10.20 6.78
C TYR A 40 -0.57 9.43 7.57
N VAL A 41 -0.12 8.78 8.64
CA VAL A 41 -0.98 8.05 9.59
C VAL A 41 -0.80 8.70 10.96
N TYR A 42 -1.87 9.30 11.45
CA TYR A 42 -1.94 9.85 12.80
C TYR A 42 -2.44 8.75 13.74
N PRO A 43 -1.64 8.26 14.70
CA PRO A 43 -1.90 7.01 15.40
C PRO A 43 -2.82 7.14 16.62
N ALA A 44 -3.74 8.08 16.60
CA ALA A 44 -4.59 8.40 17.75
C ALA A 44 -5.98 7.74 17.71
N TYR A 45 -6.30 7.00 16.65
CA TYR A 45 -7.58 6.28 16.50
C TYR A 45 -7.54 4.86 17.09
N ALA A 46 -6.58 4.65 17.96
CA ALA A 46 -6.44 3.47 18.80
C ALA A 46 -6.18 3.93 20.22
N SER A 47 -6.57 3.16 21.20
CA SER A 47 -6.39 3.67 22.54
C SER A 47 -6.33 2.58 23.58
N ASP A 48 -5.13 2.21 23.92
CA ASP A 48 -4.88 1.45 25.15
C ASP A 48 -3.82 2.13 26.02
N ASP A 49 -3.37 3.33 25.67
CA ASP A 49 -2.42 4.07 26.49
C ASP A 49 -3.15 4.78 27.64
N PRO A 50 -2.94 4.35 28.91
CA PRO A 50 -3.56 5.00 30.05
C PRO A 50 -3.25 6.50 30.18
N ARG A 51 -2.15 6.97 29.58
CA ARG A 51 -1.76 8.38 29.55
C ARG A 51 -2.71 9.25 28.74
N LEU A 52 -3.48 8.64 27.84
CA LEU A 52 -4.49 9.31 27.02
C LEU A 52 -5.86 9.41 27.70
N ARG A 53 -6.10 8.69 28.78
CA ARG A 53 -7.38 8.68 29.50
C ARG A 53 -7.85 10.04 30.02
N PRO A 54 -6.98 10.97 30.39
CA PRO A 54 -7.41 12.32 30.75
C PRO A 54 -8.02 13.11 29.58
N PHE A 55 -7.63 12.77 28.34
CA PHE A 55 -8.14 13.39 27.12
C PHE A 55 -9.30 12.60 26.51
N TRP A 56 -9.19 11.28 26.53
CA TRP A 56 -10.14 10.33 25.92
C TRP A 56 -10.55 9.26 26.95
N PRO A 57 -11.48 9.58 27.85
CA PRO A 57 -11.84 8.69 28.97
C PRO A 57 -12.55 7.39 28.53
N MET A 58 -13.26 7.41 27.37
CA MET A 58 -13.90 6.21 26.84
C MET A 58 -12.87 5.19 26.31
N GLY A 59 -11.65 5.62 26.03
CA GLY A 59 -10.58 4.76 25.58
C GLY A 59 -10.66 4.36 24.10
N ILE A 60 -11.21 5.18 23.25
CA ILE A 60 -11.27 4.99 21.81
C ILE A 60 -10.49 6.08 21.04
N GLY A 61 -9.59 6.77 21.74
CA GLY A 61 -8.71 7.79 21.18
C GLY A 61 -9.45 8.97 20.59
N GLU A 62 -8.90 9.51 19.50
CA GLU A 62 -9.42 10.70 18.81
C GLU A 62 -10.88 10.52 18.32
N TRP A 63 -11.38 9.29 18.20
CA TRP A 63 -12.78 9.07 17.89
C TRP A 63 -13.73 9.73 18.89
N GLU A 64 -13.33 9.88 20.16
CA GLU A 64 -14.14 10.61 21.15
C GLU A 64 -14.29 12.08 20.78
N THR A 65 -13.22 12.72 20.31
CA THR A 65 -13.28 14.09 19.80
C THR A 65 -14.22 14.19 18.60
N VAL A 66 -14.11 13.25 17.65
CA VAL A 66 -14.98 13.23 16.46
C VAL A 66 -16.44 13.03 16.83
N MET A 67 -16.72 12.09 17.73
CA MET A 67 -18.11 11.76 18.16
C MET A 67 -18.77 12.91 18.92
N THR A 68 -17.99 13.70 19.67
CA THR A 68 -18.52 14.79 20.50
C THR A 68 -18.50 16.15 19.81
N MET A 69 -18.06 16.21 18.55
CA MET A 69 -18.10 17.45 17.77
C MET A 69 -19.52 18.01 17.67
N GLN A 70 -19.63 19.32 17.78
CA GLN A 70 -20.89 20.04 17.68
C GLN A 70 -20.96 20.93 16.45
N GLN A 71 -22.16 21.16 15.96
CA GLN A 71 -22.39 22.10 14.89
C GLN A 71 -21.94 23.50 15.28
N ARG A 72 -21.04 24.11 14.49
CA ARG A 72 -20.50 25.44 14.77
C ARG A 72 -21.39 26.59 14.27
N ASN A 73 -22.18 26.33 13.24
CA ASN A 73 -23.12 27.30 12.67
C ASN A 73 -24.25 26.58 11.93
N PRO A 74 -25.38 27.21 11.65
CA PRO A 74 -26.55 26.56 11.02
C PRO A 74 -26.27 25.93 9.63
N GLY A 75 -25.30 26.45 8.88
CA GLY A 75 -24.92 25.91 7.57
C GLY A 75 -23.84 24.82 7.63
N HIS A 76 -23.32 24.52 8.80
CA HIS A 76 -22.26 23.53 8.94
C HIS A 76 -22.84 22.13 9.01
N TYR A 77 -22.58 21.34 7.97
CA TYR A 77 -22.89 19.91 7.99
C TYR A 77 -21.77 19.15 8.69
N TRP A 78 -22.01 18.80 9.94
CA TRP A 78 -21.01 18.22 10.85
C TRP A 78 -21.22 16.74 11.16
N ASP A 79 -22.42 16.21 10.94
CA ASP A 79 -22.76 14.80 11.24
C ASP A 79 -22.14 13.86 10.21
N ARG A 80 -20.81 13.87 10.17
CA ARG A 80 -20.01 13.00 9.31
C ARG A 80 -19.54 11.81 10.10
N LYS A 81 -20.18 10.66 9.86
CA LYS A 81 -19.78 9.39 10.44
C LYS A 81 -18.78 8.70 9.50
N PRO A 82 -17.70 8.11 10.03
CA PRO A 82 -16.82 7.30 9.22
C PRO A 82 -17.56 6.17 8.53
N LEU A 83 -17.25 5.90 7.25
CA LEU A 83 -17.90 4.85 6.48
C LEU A 83 -17.76 3.47 7.14
N TRP A 84 -16.63 3.20 7.78
CA TRP A 84 -16.36 1.94 8.48
C TRP A 84 -16.71 1.98 9.97
N GLY A 85 -17.34 3.06 10.42
CA GLY A 85 -17.55 3.30 11.84
C GLY A 85 -16.29 3.76 12.55
N TYR A 86 -16.31 3.74 13.87
CA TYR A 86 -15.21 4.16 14.75
C TYR A 86 -14.31 2.95 15.02
N VAL A 87 -13.57 2.56 13.99
CA VAL A 87 -12.71 1.37 14.04
C VAL A 87 -11.49 1.59 14.92
N ASN A 88 -10.96 0.50 15.50
CA ASN A 88 -9.75 0.55 16.30
C ASN A 88 -8.53 0.20 15.43
N GLU A 89 -7.69 1.18 15.12
CA GLU A 89 -6.50 1.00 14.30
C GLU A 89 -5.40 0.14 14.96
N ALA A 90 -5.51 -0.16 16.25
CA ALA A 90 -4.66 -1.16 16.91
C ALA A 90 -5.09 -2.60 16.62
N ASP A 91 -6.23 -2.82 15.94
CA ASP A 91 -6.66 -4.15 15.51
C ASP A 91 -5.97 -4.52 14.18
N PRO A 92 -5.22 -5.64 14.11
CA PRO A 92 -4.58 -6.08 12.89
C PRO A 92 -5.55 -6.33 11.72
N ALA A 93 -6.80 -6.70 11.99
CA ALA A 93 -7.79 -6.92 10.95
C ALA A 93 -8.25 -5.59 10.34
N VAL A 94 -8.44 -4.56 11.16
CA VAL A 94 -8.74 -3.19 10.71
C VAL A 94 -7.58 -2.66 9.87
N MET A 95 -6.36 -2.75 10.37
CA MET A 95 -5.18 -2.28 9.65
C MET A 95 -4.97 -3.05 8.34
N SER A 96 -5.27 -4.35 8.30
CA SER A 96 -5.23 -5.13 7.06
C SER A 96 -6.23 -4.60 6.03
N MET A 97 -7.42 -4.20 6.44
CA MET A 97 -8.43 -3.59 5.58
C MET A 97 -7.93 -2.24 5.06
N GLU A 98 -7.33 -1.41 5.89
CA GLU A 98 -6.78 -0.10 5.51
C GLU A 98 -5.64 -0.24 4.50
N ILE A 99 -4.68 -1.14 4.74
CA ILE A 99 -3.59 -1.46 3.80
C ILE A 99 -4.15 -1.89 2.45
N GLU A 100 -5.15 -2.77 2.44
CA GLU A 100 -5.78 -3.24 1.20
C GLU A 100 -6.44 -2.09 0.43
N GLN A 101 -7.16 -1.21 1.11
CA GLN A 101 -7.79 -0.07 0.45
C GLN A 101 -6.75 0.95 -0.03
N ALA A 102 -5.75 1.27 0.77
CA ALA A 102 -4.67 2.17 0.40
C ALA A 102 -3.92 1.69 -0.85
N THR A 103 -3.54 0.41 -0.88
CA THR A 103 -2.81 -0.17 -2.02
C THR A 103 -3.66 -0.23 -3.28
N ARG A 104 -4.95 -0.53 -3.19
CA ARG A 104 -5.88 -0.49 -4.33
C ARG A 104 -6.03 0.90 -4.94
N HIS A 105 -5.78 1.95 -4.16
CA HIS A 105 -5.85 3.35 -4.60
C HIS A 105 -4.47 3.96 -4.88
N GLY A 106 -3.42 3.12 -4.95
CA GLY A 106 -2.08 3.53 -5.38
C GLY A 106 -1.19 4.08 -4.27
N VAL A 107 -1.64 4.09 -3.01
CA VAL A 107 -0.78 4.41 -1.86
C VAL A 107 0.06 3.18 -1.53
N ASN A 108 1.37 3.34 -1.43
CA ASN A 108 2.32 2.25 -1.20
C ASN A 108 3.28 2.50 -0.03
N VAL A 109 3.11 3.62 0.67
CA VAL A 109 3.89 4.01 1.84
C VAL A 109 2.99 4.63 2.88
N PHE A 110 3.09 4.20 4.14
CA PHE A 110 2.56 4.90 5.29
C PHE A 110 3.68 5.63 6.03
N ILE A 111 3.43 6.87 6.42
CA ILE A 111 4.31 7.66 7.27
C ILE A 111 3.62 7.83 8.60
N PHE A 112 4.07 7.11 9.61
CA PHE A 112 3.49 7.19 10.95
C PHE A 112 4.07 8.39 11.69
N ASP A 113 3.19 9.25 12.24
CA ASP A 113 3.56 10.20 13.28
C ASP A 113 3.95 9.39 14.51
N TRP A 114 5.25 9.36 14.82
CA TRP A 114 5.76 8.57 15.92
C TRP A 114 6.27 9.45 17.04
N TYR A 115 5.75 9.22 18.21
CA TYR A 115 6.00 10.06 19.35
C TYR A 115 6.87 9.37 20.39
N TRP A 116 7.81 10.14 20.93
CA TRP A 116 8.60 9.77 22.09
C TRP A 116 8.27 10.73 23.23
N TYR A 117 7.66 10.25 24.27
CA TYR A 117 7.24 11.06 25.38
C TYR A 117 7.51 10.37 26.72
N ASP A 118 8.03 11.13 27.69
CA ASP A 118 8.34 10.64 29.05
C ASP A 118 9.23 9.37 29.03
N GLY A 119 10.30 9.40 28.21
CA GLY A 119 11.31 8.35 28.15
C GLY A 119 10.89 7.06 27.43
N ARG A 120 9.75 7.03 26.73
CA ARG A 120 9.22 5.86 26.02
C ARG A 120 8.38 6.26 24.81
N PRO A 121 8.07 5.32 23.91
CA PRO A 121 7.09 5.50 22.86
C PRO A 121 5.73 5.97 23.43
N PHE A 122 4.98 6.70 22.62
CA PHE A 122 3.67 7.24 22.96
C PHE A 122 2.75 7.14 21.77
N MET A 123 1.52 6.66 21.95
CA MET A 123 0.54 6.34 20.90
C MET A 123 1.05 5.28 19.90
N GLU A 124 1.93 4.41 20.33
CA GLU A 124 2.58 3.39 19.49
C GLU A 124 1.66 2.23 19.08
N THR A 125 0.49 2.08 19.72
CA THR A 125 -0.34 0.88 19.59
C THR A 125 -0.88 0.66 18.17
N THR A 126 -1.17 1.72 17.42
CA THR A 126 -1.55 1.63 16.00
C THR A 126 -0.45 0.99 15.17
N LEU A 127 0.81 1.38 15.39
CA LEU A 127 1.95 0.79 14.71
C LEU A 127 2.21 -0.65 15.19
N ASP A 128 2.40 -0.82 16.52
CA ASP A 128 2.93 -2.05 17.10
C ASP A 128 1.90 -3.19 17.14
N ASN A 129 0.65 -2.88 17.36
CA ASN A 129 -0.43 -3.85 17.48
C ASN A 129 -1.26 -3.96 16.20
N GLY A 130 -1.52 -2.86 15.50
CA GLY A 130 -2.26 -2.85 14.26
C GLY A 130 -1.37 -3.17 13.07
N PHE A 131 -0.54 -2.23 12.66
CA PHE A 131 0.18 -2.29 11.38
C PHE A 131 1.18 -3.45 11.31
N LEU A 132 2.09 -3.56 12.28
CA LEU A 132 3.14 -4.59 12.25
C LEU A 132 2.61 -6.02 12.39
N LYS A 133 1.36 -6.18 12.85
CA LYS A 133 0.69 -7.48 12.97
C LYS A 133 -0.38 -7.71 11.89
N ALA A 134 -0.57 -6.76 10.98
CA ALA A 134 -1.51 -6.91 9.87
C ALA A 134 -1.11 -8.06 8.95
N GLY A 135 -2.08 -8.87 8.53
CA GLY A 135 -1.83 -10.07 7.72
C GLY A 135 -1.29 -9.79 6.31
N ASN A 136 -1.30 -8.54 5.87
CA ASN A 136 -0.83 -8.08 4.56
C ASN A 136 0.15 -6.90 4.67
N VAL A 137 0.88 -6.81 5.78
CA VAL A 137 1.87 -5.74 6.05
C VAL A 137 2.96 -5.66 4.97
N ASP A 138 3.29 -6.79 4.35
CA ASP A 138 4.26 -6.91 3.26
C ASP A 138 3.88 -6.10 2.01
N LYS A 139 2.61 -5.73 1.85
CA LYS A 139 2.12 -4.90 0.74
C LYS A 139 2.38 -3.40 0.94
N MET A 140 2.74 -2.97 2.14
CA MET A 140 2.86 -1.57 2.51
C MET A 140 4.21 -1.28 3.15
N ARG A 141 4.97 -0.35 2.57
CA ARG A 141 6.18 0.18 3.22
C ARG A 141 5.80 1.23 4.25
N PHE A 142 6.66 1.46 5.23
CA PHE A 142 6.41 2.52 6.20
C PHE A 142 7.68 3.26 6.60
N TYR A 143 7.48 4.46 7.09
CA TYR A 143 8.49 5.30 7.73
C TYR A 143 7.93 5.88 9.03
N LEU A 144 8.83 6.22 9.94
CA LEU A 144 8.51 6.97 11.15
C LEU A 144 8.93 8.44 10.96
N MET A 145 8.11 9.35 11.45
CA MET A 145 8.35 10.79 11.40
C MET A 145 8.34 11.38 12.82
#